data_682b33a61529733279b8a20dfd8c0725
#
_entry.id   682b33a61529733279b8a20dfd8c0725
#
_cell.length_a   1.000
_cell.length_b   1.000
_cell.length_c   1.000
_cell.angle_alpha   90.00
_cell.angle_beta   90.00
_cell.angle_gamma   90.00
#
_symmetry.space_group_name_H-M   'P 1'
#
loop_
_entity.id
_entity.type
_entity.pdbx_description
1 polymer ?
#
loop_
_entity_poly.entity_id
_entity_poly.type
_entity_poly.pdbx_seq_one_letter_code
_entity_poly.pdbx_strand_id
1 'polypeptide(L)'
;MAAAKREFLEADPRRLRLPPSRIQGADPLKLARQIAKYGKSVTGMPPLFVVRGRGGALQIVDGVTRATRVAKLLPGRTVTVEVVETRVRLDLARFPTVGEKLP
;
A
#
# COMPACT_ATOMS: atom_id res chain seq x y z
N MET A 1 27.24 15.20 -7.63
CA MET A 1 26.19 14.25 -7.97
C MET A 1 24.92 14.62 -7.23
N ALA A 2 23.84 14.81 -7.94
CA ALA A 2 22.57 15.16 -7.30
C ALA A 2 21.98 13.90 -6.63
N ALA A 3 21.50 14.06 -5.40
CA ALA A 3 20.75 12.99 -4.74
C ALA A 3 19.45 12.72 -5.51
N ALA A 4 19.04 11.46 -5.57
CA ALA A 4 17.75 11.11 -6.14
C ALA A 4 16.63 11.80 -5.34
N LYS A 5 15.70 12.41 -6.03
CA LYS A 5 14.59 13.11 -5.41
C LYS A 5 13.56 12.08 -4.95
N ARG A 6 13.22 12.09 -3.66
CA ARG A 6 12.16 11.24 -3.12
C ARG A 6 10.80 11.76 -3.58
N GLU A 7 9.94 10.85 -3.94
CA GLU A 7 8.59 11.20 -4.40
C GLU A 7 7.56 10.60 -3.47
N PHE A 8 6.72 11.46 -2.87
CA PHE A 8 5.64 11.05 -1.98
C PHE A 8 4.30 11.41 -2.61
N LEU A 9 3.34 10.50 -2.47
CA LEU A 9 1.97 10.71 -2.94
C LEU A 9 1.01 10.33 -1.83
N GLU A 10 -0.19 10.91 -1.86
CA GLU A 10 -1.31 10.44 -1.08
C GLU A 10 -2.13 9.48 -1.93
N ALA A 11 -2.45 8.31 -1.40
CA ALA A 11 -3.16 7.27 -2.12
C ALA A 11 -4.25 6.65 -1.27
N ASP A 12 -5.35 6.28 -1.92
CA ASP A 12 -6.38 5.45 -1.29
C ASP A 12 -5.83 4.03 -1.15
N PRO A 13 -5.64 3.51 0.07
CA PRO A 13 -5.04 2.20 0.25
C PRO A 13 -5.83 1.07 -0.41
N ARG A 14 -7.14 1.24 -0.61
CA ARG A 14 -7.97 0.23 -1.27
C ARG A 14 -7.59 0.03 -2.73
N ARG A 15 -7.01 1.04 -3.36
CA ARG A 15 -6.63 1.00 -4.78
C ARG A 15 -5.22 0.48 -5.01
N LEU A 16 -4.43 0.33 -3.97
CA LEU A 16 -3.06 -0.17 -4.10
C LEU A 16 -3.08 -1.64 -4.50
N ARG A 17 -2.23 -2.00 -5.46
CA ARG A 17 -2.10 -3.39 -5.92
C ARG A 17 -1.24 -4.17 -4.94
N LEU A 18 -1.65 -5.42 -4.71
CA LEU A 18 -0.91 -6.32 -3.83
C LEU A 18 0.34 -6.85 -4.55
N PRO A 19 1.45 -7.07 -3.82
CA PRO A 19 2.63 -7.70 -4.42
C PRO A 19 2.41 -9.20 -4.63
N PRO A 20 3.22 -9.84 -5.49
CA PRO A 20 3.11 -11.28 -5.72
C PRO A 20 3.17 -12.12 -4.44
N SER A 21 3.97 -11.68 -3.46
CA SER A 21 4.13 -12.40 -2.17
C SER A 21 2.89 -12.32 -1.28
N ARG A 22 1.94 -11.44 -1.58
CA ARG A 22 0.72 -11.22 -0.79
C ARG A 22 -0.52 -11.14 -1.66
N ILE A 23 -0.56 -11.92 -2.72
CA ILE A 23 -1.66 -11.87 -3.70
C ILE A 23 -3.03 -12.23 -3.09
N GLN A 24 -3.04 -12.95 -1.97
CA GLN A 24 -4.25 -13.28 -1.23
C GLN A 24 -4.62 -12.26 -0.15
N GLY A 25 -3.82 -11.21 -0.02
CA GLY A 25 -4.04 -10.16 0.95
C GLY A 25 -3.08 -10.22 2.14
N ALA A 26 -3.36 -9.42 3.16
CA ALA A 26 -2.52 -9.35 4.35
C ALA A 26 -2.54 -10.68 5.12
N ASP A 27 -1.41 -10.98 5.76
CA ASP A 27 -1.33 -12.09 6.71
C ASP A 27 -2.31 -11.82 7.87
N PRO A 28 -3.26 -12.74 8.16
CA PRO A 28 -4.29 -12.50 9.18
C PRO A 28 -3.73 -12.23 10.58
N LEU A 29 -2.67 -12.92 10.98
CA LEU A 29 -2.06 -12.71 12.29
C LEU A 29 -1.38 -11.35 12.39
N LYS A 30 -0.64 -10.98 11.34
CA LYS A 30 0.01 -9.65 11.30
C LYS A 30 -1.03 -8.54 11.33
N LEU A 31 -2.12 -8.71 10.59
CA LEU A 31 -3.20 -7.72 10.56
C LEU A 31 -3.85 -7.60 11.94
N ALA A 32 -4.15 -8.72 12.59
CA ALA A 32 -4.75 -8.71 13.93
C ALA A 32 -3.85 -7.98 14.92
N ARG A 33 -2.54 -8.21 14.88
CA ARG A 33 -1.57 -7.53 15.74
C ARG A 33 -1.51 -6.03 15.46
N GLN A 34 -1.53 -5.64 14.18
CA GLN A 34 -1.56 -4.23 13.77
C GLN A 34 -2.81 -3.53 14.31
N ILE A 35 -3.96 -4.17 14.17
CA ILE A 35 -5.23 -3.61 14.64
C ILE A 35 -5.23 -3.49 16.16
N ALA A 36 -4.77 -4.54 16.86
CA ALA A 36 -4.69 -4.51 18.32
C ALA A 36 -3.78 -3.39 18.83
N LYS A 37 -2.67 -3.13 18.13
CA LYS A 37 -1.67 -2.15 18.55
C LYS A 37 -2.06 -0.73 18.23
N TYR A 38 -2.59 -0.48 17.02
CA TYR A 38 -2.81 0.88 16.52
C TYR A 38 -4.29 1.24 16.34
N GLY A 39 -5.18 0.24 16.22
CA GLY A 39 -6.59 0.49 15.97
C GLY A 39 -6.80 1.38 14.76
N LYS A 40 -7.48 2.51 14.98
CA LYS A 40 -7.75 3.50 13.93
C LYS A 40 -6.71 4.62 13.87
N SER A 41 -5.66 4.56 14.68
CA SER A 41 -4.63 5.60 14.68
C SER A 41 -3.72 5.48 13.46
N VAL A 42 -3.44 6.62 12.82
CA VAL A 42 -2.43 6.72 11.77
C VAL A 42 -1.29 7.65 12.17
N THR A 43 -1.27 8.08 13.44
CA THR A 43 -0.25 8.98 13.97
C THR A 43 1.11 8.31 13.88
N GLY A 44 2.08 8.99 13.25
CA GLY A 44 3.45 8.49 13.14
C GLY A 44 3.60 7.29 12.22
N MET A 45 2.57 6.91 11.46
CA MET A 45 2.67 5.79 10.53
C MET A 45 3.67 6.11 9.40
N PRO A 46 4.72 5.28 9.22
CA PRO A 46 5.67 5.53 8.14
C PRO A 46 5.00 5.39 6.77
N PRO A 47 5.52 6.08 5.73
CA PRO A 47 5.01 5.88 4.37
C PRO A 47 5.13 4.42 3.92
N LEU A 48 4.18 3.97 3.10
CA LEU A 48 4.31 2.71 2.40
C LEU A 48 5.27 2.90 1.23
N PHE A 49 5.98 1.84 0.86
CA PHE A 49 6.81 1.87 -0.35
C PHE A 49 6.05 1.22 -1.51
N VAL A 50 6.05 1.90 -2.66
CA VAL A 50 5.31 1.44 -3.83
C VAL A 50 6.17 1.55 -5.09
N VAL A 51 5.87 0.69 -6.06
CA VAL A 51 6.34 0.79 -7.44
C VAL A 51 5.19 1.36 -8.26
N ARG A 52 5.51 2.35 -9.11
CA ARG A 52 4.53 2.88 -10.06
C ARG A 52 4.68 2.17 -11.39
N GLY A 53 3.57 1.61 -11.87
CA GLY A 53 3.51 0.91 -13.16
C GLY A 53 2.81 1.73 -14.22
N ARG A 54 2.38 1.03 -15.28
CA ARG A 54 1.66 1.61 -16.41
C ARG A 54 0.42 2.36 -15.95
N GLY A 55 0.19 3.53 -16.52
CA GLY A 55 -1.02 4.32 -16.23
C GLY A 55 -1.07 4.92 -14.84
N GLY A 56 0.04 4.90 -14.11
CA GLY A 56 0.10 5.45 -12.76
C GLY A 56 -0.36 4.50 -11.66
N ALA A 57 -0.67 3.24 -11.99
CA ALA A 57 -1.03 2.25 -10.97
C ALA A 57 0.12 2.04 -9.99
N LEU A 58 -0.21 1.80 -8.72
CA LEU A 58 0.77 1.65 -7.65
C LEU A 58 0.67 0.26 -7.03
N GLN A 59 1.81 -0.42 -6.90
CA GLN A 59 1.91 -1.73 -6.25
C GLN A 59 2.74 -1.61 -4.98
N ILE A 60 2.24 -2.18 -3.89
CA ILE A 60 2.93 -2.13 -2.61
C ILE A 60 4.20 -2.99 -2.67
N VAL A 61 5.32 -2.43 -2.24
CA VAL A 61 6.57 -3.15 -1.99
C VAL A 61 6.67 -3.50 -0.52
N ASP A 62 6.34 -2.53 0.35
CA ASP A 62 6.34 -2.72 1.80
C ASP A 62 5.16 -1.97 2.40
N GLY A 63 4.41 -2.64 3.29
CA GLY A 63 3.33 -2.03 4.02
C GLY A 63 1.94 -2.62 3.75
N VAL A 64 1.83 -3.85 3.25
CA VAL A 64 0.53 -4.49 2.98
C VAL A 64 -0.35 -4.51 4.23
N THR A 65 0.20 -4.88 5.38
CA THR A 65 -0.57 -4.96 6.64
C THR A 65 -1.08 -3.58 7.06
N ARG A 66 -0.24 -2.54 6.96
CA ARG A 66 -0.63 -1.16 7.29
C ARG A 66 -1.72 -0.66 6.35
N ALA A 67 -1.54 -0.89 5.04
CA ALA A 67 -2.53 -0.49 4.04
C ALA A 67 -3.87 -1.17 4.29
N THR A 68 -3.85 -2.46 4.59
CA THR A 68 -5.06 -3.25 4.84
C THR A 68 -5.80 -2.75 6.09
N ARG A 69 -5.06 -2.45 7.16
CA ARG A 69 -5.65 -1.91 8.39
C ARG A 69 -6.39 -0.59 8.12
N VAL A 70 -5.74 0.33 7.42
CA VAL A 70 -6.37 1.63 7.10
C VAL A 70 -7.56 1.44 6.18
N ALA A 71 -7.42 0.63 5.14
CA ALA A 71 -8.51 0.37 4.19
C ALA A 71 -9.73 -0.24 4.87
N LYS A 72 -9.51 -1.12 5.84
CA LYS A 72 -10.57 -1.81 6.56
C LYS A 72 -11.26 -0.91 7.59
N LEU A 73 -10.47 -0.22 8.41
CA LEU A 73 -10.99 0.50 9.58
C LEU A 73 -11.32 1.96 9.30
N LEU A 74 -10.73 2.55 8.27
CA LEU A 74 -10.86 3.97 7.95
C LEU A 74 -11.21 4.16 6.47
N PRO A 75 -12.38 3.69 6.01
CA PRO A 75 -12.78 3.86 4.61
C PRO A 75 -12.71 5.32 4.20
N GLY A 76 -12.14 5.59 3.01
CA GLY A 76 -11.98 6.95 2.49
C GLY A 76 -10.72 7.68 2.96
N ARG A 77 -9.99 7.16 3.95
CA ARG A 77 -8.73 7.76 4.38
C ARG A 77 -7.63 7.44 3.37
N THR A 78 -6.86 8.45 2.98
CA THR A 78 -5.64 8.24 2.20
C THR A 78 -4.44 7.95 3.12
N VAL A 79 -3.40 7.36 2.54
CA VAL A 79 -2.13 7.12 3.20
C VAL A 79 -1.01 7.70 2.37
N THR A 80 0.09 8.07 3.01
CA THR A 80 1.28 8.53 2.31
C THR A 80 2.04 7.32 1.78
N VAL A 81 2.40 7.37 0.51
CA VAL A 81 3.24 6.36 -0.13
C VAL A 81 4.49 7.03 -0.69
N GLU A 82 5.61 6.31 -0.67
CA GLU A 82 6.83 6.73 -1.34
C GLU A 82 7.01 5.88 -2.60
N VAL A 83 7.13 6.53 -3.76
CA VAL A 83 7.40 5.85 -5.01
C VAL A 83 8.89 5.56 -5.09
N VAL A 84 9.26 4.29 -4.88
CA VAL A 84 10.68 3.89 -4.85
C VAL A 84 11.20 3.48 -6.21
N GLU A 85 10.31 3.19 -7.17
CA GLU A 85 10.67 2.82 -8.53
C GLU A 85 9.51 3.13 -9.46
N THR A 86 9.81 3.52 -10.70
CA THR A 86 8.80 3.67 -11.76
C THR A 86 9.16 2.76 -12.92
N ARG A 87 8.21 1.92 -13.33
CA ARG A 87 8.34 0.98 -14.44
C ARG A 87 7.17 1.17 -15.39
N VAL A 88 7.33 2.06 -16.36
CA VAL A 88 6.23 2.54 -17.22
C VAL A 88 5.53 1.44 -18.03
N ARG A 89 6.19 0.33 -18.26
CA ARG A 89 5.62 -0.81 -19.02
C ARG A 89 5.06 -1.92 -18.14
N LEU A 90 5.21 -1.81 -16.83
CA LEU A 90 4.71 -2.82 -15.90
C LEU A 90 3.19 -2.72 -15.80
N ASP A 91 2.52 -3.77 -16.25
CA ASP A 91 1.06 -3.85 -16.15
C ASP A 91 0.68 -4.44 -14.80
N LEU A 92 0.11 -3.60 -13.95
CA LEU A 92 -0.32 -3.99 -12.61
C LEU A 92 -1.79 -4.40 -12.54
N ALA A 93 -2.53 -4.29 -13.64
CA ALA A 93 -3.97 -4.59 -13.67
C ALA A 93 -4.28 -6.05 -13.31
N ARG A 94 -3.35 -6.96 -13.55
CA ARG A 94 -3.51 -8.38 -13.23
C ARG A 94 -3.36 -8.71 -11.74
N PHE A 95 -2.84 -7.77 -10.94
CA PHE A 95 -2.70 -7.97 -9.50
C PHE A 95 -3.95 -7.44 -8.80
N PRO A 96 -4.49 -8.17 -7.81
CA PRO A 96 -5.64 -7.66 -7.06
C PRO A 96 -5.25 -6.44 -6.23
N THR A 97 -6.26 -5.65 -5.90
CA THR A 97 -6.08 -4.51 -5.01
C THR A 97 -6.27 -4.95 -3.55
N VAL A 98 -5.78 -4.11 -2.63
CA VAL A 98 -6.05 -4.30 -1.20
C VAL A 98 -7.57 -4.36 -0.96
N GLY A 99 -8.35 -3.50 -1.62
CA GLY A 99 -9.80 -3.46 -1.45
C GLY A 99 -10.49 -4.75 -1.85
N GLU A 100 -10.02 -5.42 -2.92
CA GLU A 100 -10.57 -6.69 -3.38
C GLU A 100 -10.28 -7.86 -2.43
N LYS A 101 -9.25 -7.73 -1.59
CA LYS A 101 -8.81 -8.78 -0.66
C LYS A 101 -8.96 -8.39 0.80
N LEU A 102 -9.83 -7.41 1.10
CA LEU A 102 -10.13 -7.07 2.50
C LEU A 102 -10.80 -8.25 3.20
N PRO A 103 -10.32 -8.61 4.41
CA PRO A 103 -10.97 -9.65 5.21
C PRO A 103 -12.29 -9.16 5.82
#